data_492c0cf39d55dd60a090b592b395c3d0
#
_entry.id   492c0cf39d55dd60a090b592b395c3d0
#
_cell.length_a   1.000
_cell.length_b   1.000
_cell.length_c   1.000
_cell.angle_alpha   90.00
_cell.angle_beta   90.00
_cell.angle_gamma   90.00
#
_symmetry.space_group_name_H-M   'P 1'
#
loop_
_entity.id
_entity.type
_entity.pdbx_description
1 polymer ?
#
loop_
_entity_poly.entity_id
_entity_poly.type
_entity_poly.pdbx_seq_one_letter_code
_entity_poly.pdbx_strand_id
1 'polypeptide(L)'
;MATMKERKDMDPQYMWDLSTLYKNDEEWNNALPELNEMIKKLPEYQGKLNNAKTIREFFDFDTHLGRKLSDFYCYASLRNCEDTRNSEAQAMEAKAYQVYTAYATAISFAEPEILSLDEDVLEAIVHSEDLKPYAFNMQKLLDQKPHVLSAKEEALLAAFTETLGAPSKISESLQDADMTFESVTDSNGEVHELNQSNYILLQMSEDRTLRLNAFKSFYKGFKQHINTFAATYNGCIKEAVAEAQVRHYDSSRAMSMAYEHVPGVVYDSLVDTVRKFMPEMYRYVRLRKQILGLDELHYYDVYTPLIAGSSKSYTYEEAQQMVLDAVKPLGEDYVNRVKQAYKDRWIDVYPNNGKRGGAFSSGTYDSNPYILTSFTGTLDSVSTIAHEMGHSQHTWLSNHTQTPQNADYTLFVAEVASTVNENLLVEQLLQKTTEPKERLALLNHYLEGFKGTVYRQTMFAEFERDAHAMAERGEAITAASMNTLYNNLIKDYFGEDLVIDDEVQYEWARIPHFYRPFYVYKYATSYCAAVALSEAILNNEEGAVKRYLEFLSMGGSAYPLDELKHAGVDFSTPEPVSRALTKFSQILDDVEETLKKL
;
A
#
# COMPACT_ATOMS: atom_id res chain seq x y z
N MET A 1 1.36 -20.07 27.17
CA MET A 1 1.10 -19.79 25.75
C MET A 1 0.92 -21.12 25.03
N ALA A 2 -0.12 -21.31 24.24
CA ALA A 2 -0.23 -22.50 23.39
C ALA A 2 0.93 -22.50 22.38
N THR A 3 1.59 -23.64 22.22
CA THR A 3 2.71 -23.77 21.28
C THR A 3 2.16 -23.57 19.87
N MET A 4 2.75 -22.65 19.08
CA MET A 4 2.36 -22.41 17.70
C MET A 4 2.53 -23.70 16.89
N LYS A 5 1.54 -24.05 16.06
CA LYS A 5 1.55 -25.27 15.27
C LYS A 5 2.58 -25.22 14.14
N GLU A 6 3.10 -26.35 13.74
CA GLU A 6 3.86 -26.49 12.49
C GLU A 6 2.90 -26.51 11.28
N ARG A 7 3.37 -26.09 10.10
CA ARG A 7 2.55 -26.07 8.87
C ARG A 7 1.85 -27.40 8.59
N LYS A 8 2.53 -28.50 8.75
CA LYS A 8 2.00 -29.87 8.53
C LYS A 8 0.88 -30.29 9.50
N ASP A 9 0.75 -29.59 10.63
CA ASP A 9 -0.23 -29.88 11.69
C ASP A 9 -1.45 -28.95 11.59
N MET A 10 -1.48 -28.08 10.57
CA MET A 10 -2.62 -27.19 10.29
C MET A 10 -3.76 -27.98 9.65
N ASP A 11 -4.99 -27.61 9.98
CA ASP A 11 -6.18 -28.19 9.35
C ASP A 11 -6.31 -27.67 7.90
N PRO A 12 -6.35 -28.58 6.90
CA PRO A 12 -6.43 -28.19 5.49
C PRO A 12 -7.61 -27.28 5.12
N GLN A 13 -8.72 -27.34 5.90
CA GLN A 13 -9.87 -26.48 5.63
C GLN A 13 -9.57 -24.98 5.80
N TYR A 14 -8.54 -24.63 6.59
CA TYR A 14 -8.07 -23.27 6.85
C TYR A 14 -6.79 -22.91 6.09
N MET A 15 -6.39 -23.74 5.16
CA MET A 15 -5.25 -23.50 4.27
C MET A 15 -5.77 -23.19 2.88
N TRP A 16 -5.11 -22.29 2.18
CA TRP A 16 -5.43 -21.99 0.77
C TRP A 16 -5.24 -23.20 -0.16
N ASP A 17 -5.95 -23.19 -1.29
CA ASP A 17 -5.84 -24.21 -2.33
C ASP A 17 -5.19 -23.64 -3.59
N LEU A 18 -3.89 -23.84 -3.74
CA LEU A 18 -3.11 -23.29 -4.85
C LEU A 18 -3.28 -24.06 -6.17
N SER A 19 -4.21 -25.00 -6.26
CA SER A 19 -4.36 -25.90 -7.42
C SER A 19 -4.78 -25.20 -8.71
N THR A 20 -5.27 -23.92 -8.64
CA THR A 20 -5.54 -23.14 -9.85
C THR A 20 -4.28 -22.56 -10.49
N LEU A 21 -3.16 -22.52 -9.75
CA LEU A 21 -1.84 -22.21 -10.31
C LEU A 21 -1.17 -23.51 -10.79
N TYR A 22 -0.83 -24.40 -9.86
CA TYR A 22 -0.28 -25.72 -10.13
C TYR A 22 -0.83 -26.73 -9.13
N LYS A 23 -1.11 -27.95 -9.55
CA LYS A 23 -1.65 -29.01 -8.68
C LYS A 23 -0.67 -29.44 -7.59
N ASN A 24 0.62 -29.34 -7.88
CA ASN A 24 1.70 -29.72 -6.98
C ASN A 24 3.06 -29.21 -7.48
N ASP A 25 4.09 -29.35 -6.66
CA ASP A 25 5.46 -28.93 -6.94
C ASP A 25 6.08 -29.66 -8.15
N GLU A 26 5.63 -30.89 -8.48
CA GLU A 26 6.08 -31.64 -9.64
C GLU A 26 5.57 -31.00 -10.95
N GLU A 27 4.29 -30.65 -11.02
CA GLU A 27 3.70 -29.96 -12.18
C GLU A 27 4.38 -28.59 -12.40
N TRP A 28 4.64 -27.85 -11.32
CA TRP A 28 5.39 -26.60 -11.36
C TRP A 28 6.81 -26.79 -11.92
N ASN A 29 7.57 -27.79 -11.45
CA ASN A 29 8.91 -28.08 -11.96
C ASN A 29 8.89 -28.45 -13.46
N ASN A 30 7.86 -29.15 -13.90
CA ASN A 30 7.70 -29.58 -15.30
C ASN A 30 7.39 -28.43 -16.26
N ALA A 31 6.94 -27.27 -15.76
CA ALA A 31 6.70 -26.07 -16.60
C ALA A 31 8.00 -25.33 -16.98
N LEU A 32 9.07 -25.48 -16.19
CA LEU A 32 10.32 -24.73 -16.36
C LEU A 32 10.99 -24.86 -17.75
N PRO A 33 11.10 -26.06 -18.38
CA PRO A 33 11.71 -26.18 -19.70
C PRO A 33 10.98 -25.37 -20.78
N GLU A 34 9.64 -25.38 -20.77
CA GLU A 34 8.82 -24.62 -21.72
C GLU A 34 9.06 -23.12 -21.59
N LEU A 35 9.05 -22.60 -20.34
CA LEU A 35 9.30 -21.19 -20.06
C LEU A 35 10.68 -20.75 -20.58
N ASN A 36 11.72 -21.53 -20.32
CA ASN A 36 13.06 -21.22 -20.81
C ASN A 36 13.15 -21.20 -22.34
N GLU A 37 12.46 -22.11 -23.02
CA GLU A 37 12.42 -22.11 -24.50
C GLU A 37 11.62 -20.92 -25.06
N MET A 38 10.58 -20.48 -24.36
CA MET A 38 9.83 -19.29 -24.77
C MET A 38 10.67 -18.02 -24.58
N ILE A 39 11.36 -17.86 -23.44
CA ILE A 39 12.24 -16.73 -23.17
C ILE A 39 13.32 -16.58 -24.24
N LYS A 40 13.93 -17.69 -24.70
CA LYS A 40 14.95 -17.67 -25.77
C LYS A 40 14.44 -17.12 -27.10
N LYS A 41 13.13 -17.09 -27.33
CA LYS A 41 12.55 -16.55 -28.58
C LYS A 41 12.39 -15.03 -28.56
N LEU A 42 12.35 -14.39 -27.39
CA LEU A 42 12.16 -12.94 -27.29
C LEU A 42 13.21 -12.14 -28.09
N PRO A 43 14.52 -12.43 -28.00
CA PRO A 43 15.54 -11.70 -28.76
C PRO A 43 15.39 -11.82 -30.28
N GLU A 44 14.59 -12.76 -30.82
CA GLU A 44 14.34 -12.87 -32.26
C GLU A 44 13.56 -11.67 -32.80
N TYR A 45 12.85 -10.92 -31.94
CA TYR A 45 12.13 -9.70 -32.30
C TYR A 45 13.02 -8.45 -32.34
N GLN A 46 14.22 -8.49 -31.72
CA GLN A 46 15.12 -7.36 -31.65
C GLN A 46 15.52 -6.85 -33.05
N GLY A 47 15.42 -5.54 -33.24
CA GLY A 47 15.65 -4.87 -34.55
C GLY A 47 14.50 -4.99 -35.53
N LYS A 48 13.34 -5.52 -35.13
CA LYS A 48 12.17 -5.74 -35.99
C LYS A 48 10.91 -5.00 -35.52
N LEU A 49 10.93 -4.33 -34.36
CA LEU A 49 9.77 -3.63 -33.80
C LEU A 49 9.55 -2.25 -34.43
N ASN A 50 9.47 -2.22 -35.77
CA ASN A 50 9.36 -1.00 -36.56
C ASN A 50 8.05 -0.89 -37.37
N ASN A 51 7.10 -1.78 -37.13
CA ASN A 51 5.77 -1.75 -37.76
C ASN A 51 4.72 -2.39 -36.84
N ALA A 52 3.47 -1.96 -36.99
CA ALA A 52 2.35 -2.34 -36.14
C ALA A 52 2.15 -3.87 -36.04
N LYS A 53 2.29 -4.57 -37.17
CA LYS A 53 2.05 -6.02 -37.19
C LYS A 53 3.08 -6.78 -36.35
N THR A 54 4.37 -6.47 -36.53
CA THR A 54 5.42 -7.14 -35.76
C THR A 54 5.36 -6.79 -34.27
N ILE A 55 5.03 -5.53 -33.93
CA ILE A 55 4.81 -5.11 -32.55
C ILE A 55 3.61 -5.86 -31.94
N ARG A 56 2.54 -6.05 -32.71
CA ARG A 56 1.39 -6.84 -32.29
C ARG A 56 1.77 -8.30 -32.02
N GLU A 57 2.48 -8.94 -32.92
CA GLU A 57 2.94 -10.32 -32.74
C GLU A 57 3.85 -10.47 -31.53
N PHE A 58 4.72 -9.51 -31.30
CA PHE A 58 5.58 -9.46 -30.11
C PHE A 58 4.76 -9.32 -28.83
N PHE A 59 3.83 -8.38 -28.73
CA PHE A 59 2.99 -8.18 -27.56
C PHE A 59 2.07 -9.37 -27.26
N ASP A 60 1.52 -10.01 -28.28
CA ASP A 60 0.71 -11.23 -28.10
C ASP A 60 1.56 -12.37 -27.53
N PHE A 61 2.80 -12.53 -28.01
CA PHE A 61 3.74 -13.52 -27.51
C PHE A 61 4.18 -13.20 -26.07
N ASP A 62 4.54 -11.95 -25.81
CA ASP A 62 4.96 -11.46 -24.49
C ASP A 62 3.84 -11.61 -23.47
N THR A 63 2.62 -11.21 -23.80
CA THR A 63 1.44 -11.39 -22.93
C THR A 63 1.22 -12.87 -22.58
N HIS A 64 1.36 -13.76 -23.57
CA HIS A 64 1.20 -15.19 -23.33
C HIS A 64 2.30 -15.77 -22.42
N LEU A 65 3.55 -15.38 -22.64
CA LEU A 65 4.67 -15.78 -21.81
C LEU A 65 4.56 -15.17 -20.40
N GLY A 66 4.22 -13.90 -20.30
CA GLY A 66 4.05 -13.17 -19.02
C GLY A 66 3.02 -13.83 -18.10
N ARG A 67 1.88 -14.29 -18.64
CA ARG A 67 0.86 -15.03 -17.87
C ARG A 67 1.45 -16.30 -17.27
N LYS A 68 2.13 -17.12 -18.07
CA LYS A 68 2.77 -18.36 -17.59
C LYS A 68 3.86 -18.09 -16.55
N LEU A 69 4.65 -17.03 -16.74
CA LEU A 69 5.68 -16.62 -15.78
C LEU A 69 5.06 -16.12 -14.46
N SER A 70 3.95 -15.39 -14.53
CA SER A 70 3.21 -14.95 -13.36
C SER A 70 2.70 -16.13 -12.54
N ASP A 71 2.11 -17.14 -13.18
CA ASP A 71 1.69 -18.37 -12.50
C ASP A 71 2.87 -19.09 -11.85
N PHE A 72 3.98 -19.20 -12.59
CA PHE A 72 5.18 -19.88 -12.12
C PHE A 72 5.80 -19.21 -10.90
N TYR A 73 5.91 -17.88 -10.93
CA TYR A 73 6.46 -17.09 -9.82
C TYR A 73 5.51 -17.06 -8.63
N CYS A 74 4.23 -16.79 -8.86
CA CYS A 74 3.21 -16.69 -7.83
C CYS A 74 3.11 -17.98 -7.01
N TYR A 75 3.05 -19.13 -7.64
CA TYR A 75 3.03 -20.41 -6.94
C TYR A 75 4.23 -20.59 -6.01
N ALA A 76 5.45 -20.39 -6.51
CA ALA A 76 6.66 -20.55 -5.72
C ALA A 76 6.72 -19.58 -4.53
N SER A 77 6.32 -18.32 -4.74
CA SER A 77 6.28 -17.31 -3.68
C SER A 77 5.23 -17.62 -2.61
N LEU A 78 4.02 -18.05 -3.01
CA LEU A 78 2.97 -18.44 -2.06
C LEU A 78 3.39 -19.69 -1.26
N ARG A 79 4.03 -20.67 -1.89
CA ARG A 79 4.60 -21.85 -1.20
C ARG A 79 5.65 -21.45 -0.16
N ASN A 80 6.51 -20.47 -0.47
CA ASN A 80 7.49 -19.96 0.50
C ASN A 80 6.82 -19.19 1.65
N CYS A 81 5.72 -18.48 1.39
CA CYS A 81 4.98 -17.75 2.42
C CYS A 81 4.31 -18.67 3.47
N GLU A 82 4.03 -19.93 3.13
CA GLU A 82 3.44 -20.92 4.05
C GLU A 82 4.36 -21.27 5.23
N ASP A 83 5.65 -21.40 4.96
CA ASP A 83 6.72 -21.62 5.95
C ASP A 83 8.06 -21.16 5.37
N THR A 84 8.50 -19.99 5.71
CA THR A 84 9.75 -19.38 5.24
C THR A 84 11.01 -20.11 5.68
N ARG A 85 10.91 -21.15 6.53
CA ARG A 85 12.00 -22.04 6.95
C ARG A 85 12.15 -23.24 6.00
N ASN A 86 11.18 -23.47 5.12
CA ASN A 86 11.19 -24.60 4.20
C ASN A 86 12.21 -24.35 3.07
N SER A 87 13.32 -25.09 3.10
CA SER A 87 14.41 -24.92 2.14
C SER A 87 14.03 -25.30 0.71
N GLU A 88 13.06 -26.19 0.51
CA GLU A 88 12.56 -26.56 -0.83
C GLU A 88 11.75 -25.40 -1.43
N ALA A 89 10.86 -24.80 -0.65
CA ALA A 89 10.07 -23.63 -1.07
C ALA A 89 10.97 -22.41 -1.34
N GLN A 90 11.97 -22.16 -0.49
CA GLN A 90 12.99 -21.13 -0.75
C GLN A 90 13.73 -21.36 -2.07
N ALA A 91 14.12 -22.63 -2.36
CA ALA A 91 14.78 -22.95 -3.62
C ALA A 91 13.86 -22.78 -4.84
N MET A 92 12.55 -23.08 -4.68
CA MET A 92 11.55 -22.84 -5.72
C MET A 92 11.42 -21.33 -6.03
N GLU A 93 11.27 -20.50 -5.01
CA GLU A 93 11.15 -19.04 -5.18
C GLU A 93 12.43 -18.44 -5.80
N ALA A 94 13.61 -18.85 -5.34
CA ALA A 94 14.87 -18.44 -5.93
C ALA A 94 14.99 -18.83 -7.41
N LYS A 95 14.55 -20.02 -7.78
CA LYS A 95 14.49 -20.49 -9.18
C LYS A 95 13.52 -19.65 -10.01
N ALA A 96 12.32 -19.38 -9.50
CA ALA A 96 11.32 -18.56 -10.17
C ALA A 96 11.85 -17.14 -10.41
N TYR A 97 12.52 -16.56 -9.42
CA TYR A 97 13.17 -15.25 -9.55
C TYR A 97 14.26 -15.23 -10.63
N GLN A 98 15.06 -16.29 -10.74
CA GLN A 98 16.06 -16.41 -11.81
C GLN A 98 15.43 -16.45 -13.21
N VAL A 99 14.32 -17.17 -13.36
CA VAL A 99 13.58 -17.25 -14.63
C VAL A 99 12.98 -15.88 -14.98
N TYR A 100 12.39 -15.19 -13.99
CA TYR A 100 11.88 -13.84 -14.18
C TYR A 100 12.99 -12.85 -14.55
N THR A 101 14.16 -12.92 -13.95
CA THR A 101 15.32 -12.08 -14.29
C THR A 101 15.81 -12.35 -15.73
N ALA A 102 15.82 -13.61 -16.15
CA ALA A 102 16.16 -13.96 -17.52
C ALA A 102 15.15 -13.40 -18.54
N TYR A 103 13.85 -13.46 -18.22
CA TYR A 103 12.80 -12.84 -19.00
C TYR A 103 12.97 -11.32 -19.09
N ALA A 104 13.11 -10.64 -17.95
CA ALA A 104 13.29 -9.18 -17.91
C ALA A 104 14.50 -8.71 -18.72
N THR A 105 15.59 -9.47 -18.70
CA THR A 105 16.77 -9.21 -19.53
C THR A 105 16.45 -9.42 -21.01
N ALA A 106 15.74 -10.49 -21.37
CA ALA A 106 15.45 -10.82 -22.76
C ALA A 106 14.49 -9.84 -23.43
N ILE A 107 13.60 -9.17 -22.67
CA ILE A 107 12.61 -8.20 -23.18
C ILE A 107 13.12 -6.75 -23.17
N SER A 108 14.20 -6.45 -22.45
CA SER A 108 14.66 -5.08 -22.17
C SER A 108 14.92 -4.19 -23.40
N PHE A 109 15.09 -4.78 -24.59
CA PHE A 109 15.27 -4.05 -25.83
C PHE A 109 13.97 -3.42 -26.38
N ALA A 110 12.80 -3.93 -25.99
CA ALA A 110 11.55 -3.69 -26.72
C ALA A 110 11.05 -2.24 -26.59
N GLU A 111 10.91 -1.72 -25.36
CA GLU A 111 10.48 -0.34 -25.16
C GLU A 111 11.45 0.67 -25.80
N PRO A 112 12.79 0.61 -25.55
CA PRO A 112 13.73 1.51 -26.18
C PRO A 112 13.69 1.44 -27.71
N GLU A 113 13.51 0.26 -28.30
CA GLU A 113 13.42 0.10 -29.75
C GLU A 113 12.16 0.78 -30.31
N ILE A 114 10.99 0.56 -29.72
CA ILE A 114 9.73 1.19 -30.13
C ILE A 114 9.82 2.72 -29.97
N LEU A 115 10.33 3.21 -28.84
CA LEU A 115 10.45 4.63 -28.54
C LEU A 115 11.52 5.34 -29.40
N SER A 116 12.46 4.60 -29.99
CA SER A 116 13.46 5.14 -30.92
C SER A 116 12.92 5.46 -32.31
N LEU A 117 11.69 5.01 -32.64
CA LEU A 117 11.05 5.29 -33.92
C LEU A 117 10.77 6.79 -34.09
N ASP A 118 10.80 7.27 -35.33
CA ASP A 118 10.39 8.62 -35.65
C ASP A 118 8.95 8.88 -35.17
N GLU A 119 8.68 10.10 -34.70
CA GLU A 119 7.41 10.47 -34.05
C GLU A 119 6.20 10.17 -34.94
N ASP A 120 6.25 10.59 -36.21
CA ASP A 120 5.18 10.34 -37.19
C ASP A 120 4.94 8.83 -37.44
N VAL A 121 6.01 8.02 -37.41
CA VAL A 121 5.93 6.56 -37.55
C VAL A 121 5.32 5.92 -36.32
N LEU A 122 5.76 6.33 -35.14
CA LEU A 122 5.25 5.79 -33.88
C LEU A 122 3.77 6.15 -33.70
N GLU A 123 3.39 7.40 -33.99
CA GLU A 123 1.99 7.85 -33.91
C GLU A 123 1.08 7.05 -34.87
N ALA A 124 1.53 6.81 -36.10
CA ALA A 124 0.81 5.97 -37.04
C ALA A 124 0.68 4.50 -36.56
N ILE A 125 1.71 3.97 -35.90
CA ILE A 125 1.70 2.62 -35.33
C ILE A 125 0.70 2.53 -34.16
N VAL A 126 0.74 3.47 -33.23
CA VAL A 126 -0.14 3.52 -32.07
C VAL A 126 -1.61 3.52 -32.44
N HIS A 127 -1.97 4.28 -33.49
CA HIS A 127 -3.35 4.40 -33.96
C HIS A 127 -3.77 3.34 -34.98
N SER A 128 -2.94 2.33 -35.23
CA SER A 128 -3.26 1.26 -36.18
C SER A 128 -4.31 0.29 -35.66
N GLU A 129 -5.14 -0.27 -36.53
CA GLU A 129 -6.11 -1.32 -36.15
C GLU A 129 -5.43 -2.58 -35.62
N ASP A 130 -4.20 -2.88 -36.04
CA ASP A 130 -3.44 -4.03 -35.53
C ASP A 130 -3.14 -3.91 -34.03
N LEU A 131 -2.90 -2.70 -33.51
CA LEU A 131 -2.57 -2.45 -32.12
C LEU A 131 -3.75 -1.98 -31.25
N LYS A 132 -4.96 -1.99 -31.78
CA LYS A 132 -6.17 -1.62 -31.04
C LYS A 132 -6.31 -2.34 -29.67
N PRO A 133 -6.00 -3.64 -29.50
CA PRO A 133 -6.04 -4.30 -28.19
C PRO A 133 -4.99 -3.78 -27.19
N TYR A 134 -3.93 -3.13 -27.67
CA TYR A 134 -2.84 -2.56 -26.89
C TYR A 134 -2.83 -1.02 -26.93
N ALA A 135 -3.91 -0.40 -27.42
CA ALA A 135 -3.97 1.05 -27.65
C ALA A 135 -3.59 1.86 -26.42
N PHE A 136 -4.10 1.48 -25.23
CA PHE A 136 -3.80 2.19 -23.99
C PHE A 136 -2.33 1.99 -23.54
N ASN A 137 -1.77 0.78 -23.71
CA ASN A 137 -0.37 0.52 -23.42
C ASN A 137 0.55 1.33 -24.34
N MET A 138 0.20 1.42 -25.62
CA MET A 138 0.92 2.26 -26.59
C MET A 138 0.80 3.75 -26.27
N GLN A 139 -0.36 4.21 -25.78
CA GLN A 139 -0.53 5.59 -25.35
C GLN A 139 0.40 5.91 -24.16
N LYS A 140 0.49 5.03 -23.18
CA LYS A 140 1.44 5.20 -22.05
C LYS A 140 2.90 5.29 -22.51
N LEU A 141 3.29 4.54 -23.54
CA LEU A 141 4.62 4.68 -24.15
C LEU A 141 4.81 6.04 -24.82
N LEU A 142 3.81 6.53 -25.55
CA LEU A 142 3.86 7.88 -26.14
C LEU A 142 4.02 8.96 -25.09
N ASP A 143 3.29 8.87 -23.99
CA ASP A 143 3.36 9.85 -22.90
C ASP A 143 4.77 9.94 -22.27
N GLN A 144 5.51 8.82 -22.28
CA GLN A 144 6.87 8.77 -21.77
C GLN A 144 7.92 9.30 -22.77
N LYS A 145 7.62 9.32 -24.07
CA LYS A 145 8.59 9.65 -25.13
C LYS A 145 9.34 10.98 -24.91
N PRO A 146 8.73 12.07 -24.45
CA PRO A 146 9.43 13.34 -24.19
C PRO A 146 10.53 13.24 -23.13
N HIS A 147 10.51 12.19 -22.30
CA HIS A 147 11.37 11.95 -21.16
C HIS A 147 12.36 10.81 -21.36
N VAL A 148 12.33 10.19 -22.53
CA VAL A 148 13.28 9.13 -22.91
C VAL A 148 14.56 9.75 -23.44
N LEU A 149 15.67 9.28 -22.91
CA LEU A 149 17.01 9.74 -23.30
C LEU A 149 17.56 8.95 -24.48
N SER A 150 18.68 9.41 -25.03
CA SER A 150 19.36 8.62 -26.06
C SER A 150 19.83 7.26 -25.51
N ALA A 151 19.95 6.26 -26.35
CA ALA A 151 20.39 4.91 -25.95
C ALA A 151 21.72 4.89 -25.17
N LYS A 152 22.63 5.85 -25.44
CA LYS A 152 23.89 6.00 -24.69
C LYS A 152 23.69 6.54 -23.30
N GLU A 153 22.78 7.50 -23.13
CA GLU A 153 22.44 8.12 -21.85
C GLU A 153 21.66 7.14 -20.98
N GLU A 154 20.69 6.42 -21.54
CA GLU A 154 19.96 5.35 -20.82
C GLU A 154 20.92 4.24 -20.36
N ALA A 155 21.85 3.79 -21.21
CA ALA A 155 22.87 2.82 -20.82
C ALA A 155 23.81 3.34 -19.71
N LEU A 156 24.11 4.64 -19.73
CA LEU A 156 24.92 5.27 -18.69
C LEU A 156 24.17 5.31 -17.37
N LEU A 157 22.89 5.75 -17.34
CA LEU A 157 22.08 5.76 -16.14
C LEU A 157 21.88 4.35 -15.58
N ALA A 158 21.61 3.38 -16.45
CA ALA A 158 21.47 1.97 -16.05
C ALA A 158 22.73 1.43 -15.36
N ALA A 159 23.94 1.84 -15.82
CA ALA A 159 25.19 1.45 -15.20
C ALA A 159 25.39 2.02 -13.79
N PHE A 160 24.72 3.11 -13.44
CA PHE A 160 24.76 3.74 -12.12
C PHE A 160 23.61 3.31 -11.18
N THR A 161 22.61 2.57 -11.65
CA THR A 161 21.39 2.21 -10.88
C THR A 161 21.74 1.61 -9.50
N GLU A 162 22.70 0.69 -9.45
CA GLU A 162 23.09 0.08 -8.17
C GLU A 162 23.75 1.10 -7.22
N THR A 163 24.56 2.01 -7.77
CA THR A 163 25.23 3.07 -6.99
C THR A 163 24.22 4.11 -6.50
N LEU A 164 23.27 4.48 -7.33
CA LEU A 164 22.22 5.43 -6.98
C LEU A 164 21.28 4.87 -5.91
N GLY A 165 20.94 3.58 -5.96
CA GLY A 165 20.16 2.91 -4.92
C GLY A 165 20.90 2.64 -3.59
N ALA A 166 22.19 2.95 -3.50
CA ALA A 166 22.99 2.73 -2.28
C ALA A 166 22.44 3.46 -1.03
N PRO A 167 21.94 4.72 -1.11
CA PRO A 167 21.39 5.40 0.05
C PRO A 167 20.25 4.63 0.74
N SER A 168 19.32 4.06 -0.03
CA SER A 168 18.22 3.22 0.50
C SER A 168 18.78 1.98 1.19
N LYS A 169 19.64 1.23 0.52
CA LYS A 169 20.27 0.02 1.07
C LYS A 169 21.07 0.28 2.36
N ILE A 170 21.77 1.40 2.44
CA ILE A 170 22.52 1.79 3.65
C ILE A 170 21.54 2.08 4.79
N SER A 171 20.46 2.81 4.51
CA SER A 171 19.44 3.11 5.51
C SER A 171 18.77 1.85 6.03
N GLU A 172 18.39 0.93 5.14
CA GLU A 172 17.80 -0.37 5.48
C GLU A 172 18.76 -1.20 6.34
N SER A 173 20.02 -1.34 5.93
CA SER A 173 21.03 -2.08 6.68
C SER A 173 21.26 -1.51 8.07
N LEU A 174 21.29 -0.16 8.18
CA LEU A 174 21.42 0.50 9.46
C LEU A 174 20.20 0.22 10.36
N GLN A 175 18.98 0.34 9.83
CA GLN A 175 17.76 0.17 10.60
C GLN A 175 17.54 -1.29 11.03
N ASP A 176 17.73 -2.24 10.11
CA ASP A 176 17.29 -3.61 10.29
C ASP A 176 18.38 -4.51 10.90
N ALA A 177 19.66 -4.18 10.68
CA ALA A 177 20.77 -5.01 11.12
C ALA A 177 21.63 -4.38 12.23
N ASP A 178 21.95 -3.09 12.14
CA ASP A 178 22.96 -2.49 13.01
C ASP A 178 22.38 -1.77 14.23
N MET A 179 21.15 -1.23 14.12
CA MET A 179 20.53 -0.50 15.22
C MET A 179 20.06 -1.44 16.32
N THR A 180 20.42 -1.09 17.55
CA THR A 180 19.94 -1.75 18.76
C THR A 180 19.29 -0.74 19.69
N PHE A 181 18.32 -1.18 20.48
CA PHE A 181 17.60 -0.36 21.45
C PHE A 181 17.80 -0.90 22.85
N GLU A 182 17.93 0.00 23.83
CA GLU A 182 17.99 -0.40 25.22
C GLU A 182 16.63 -0.94 25.66
N SER A 183 16.61 -2.08 26.38
CA SER A 183 15.41 -2.62 27.02
C SER A 183 14.82 -1.58 27.99
N VAL A 184 13.51 -1.62 28.16
CA VAL A 184 12.76 -0.63 28.96
C VAL A 184 12.00 -1.29 30.08
N THR A 185 11.74 -0.54 31.15
CA THR A 185 11.01 -1.02 32.33
C THR A 185 9.63 -0.39 32.38
N ASP A 186 8.64 -1.17 32.79
CA ASP A 186 7.29 -0.70 33.09
C ASP A 186 7.16 -0.15 34.51
N SER A 187 5.96 0.28 34.94
CA SER A 187 5.69 0.80 36.28
C SER A 187 5.85 -0.23 37.40
N ASN A 188 5.85 -1.52 37.08
CA ASN A 188 6.02 -2.62 38.05
C ASN A 188 7.50 -3.05 38.16
N GLY A 189 8.39 -2.49 37.35
CA GLY A 189 9.81 -2.87 37.26
C GLY A 189 10.08 -4.09 36.39
N GLU A 190 9.11 -4.55 35.58
CA GLU A 190 9.31 -5.60 34.60
C GLU A 190 10.08 -5.04 33.39
N VAL A 191 11.04 -5.83 32.89
CA VAL A 191 11.90 -5.44 31.75
C VAL A 191 11.31 -5.99 30.46
N HIS A 192 11.16 -5.10 29.47
CA HIS A 192 10.68 -5.41 28.13
C HIS A 192 11.78 -5.16 27.11
N GLU A 193 11.98 -6.10 26.19
CA GLU A 193 12.81 -5.86 25.01
C GLU A 193 12.16 -4.82 24.11
N LEU A 194 12.98 -3.98 23.48
CA LEU A 194 12.55 -2.97 22.53
C LEU A 194 13.25 -3.19 21.18
N ASN A 195 12.46 -3.24 20.13
CA ASN A 195 12.91 -3.26 18.73
C ASN A 195 11.90 -2.54 17.83
N GLN A 196 12.20 -2.43 16.54
CA GLN A 196 11.31 -1.73 15.60
C GLN A 196 9.94 -2.41 15.45
N SER A 197 9.90 -3.74 15.49
CA SER A 197 8.67 -4.51 15.28
C SER A 197 7.70 -4.40 16.45
N ASN A 198 8.20 -4.25 17.69
CA ASN A 198 7.34 -4.19 18.88
C ASN A 198 7.13 -2.77 19.45
N TYR A 199 7.82 -1.76 18.89
CA TYR A 199 7.71 -0.37 19.40
C TYR A 199 6.26 0.12 19.46
N ILE A 200 5.50 -0.02 18.37
CA ILE A 200 4.09 0.42 18.35
C ILE A 200 3.24 -0.37 19.36
N LEU A 201 3.49 -1.67 19.51
CA LEU A 201 2.78 -2.49 20.49
C LEU A 201 3.04 -1.98 21.92
N LEU A 202 4.29 -1.60 22.23
CA LEU A 202 4.62 -0.99 23.53
C LEU A 202 3.97 0.40 23.71
N GLN A 203 3.82 1.18 22.63
CA GLN A 203 3.09 2.46 22.64
C GLN A 203 1.57 2.29 22.82
N MET A 204 1.01 1.12 22.53
CA MET A 204 -0.40 0.79 22.79
C MET A 204 -0.64 0.29 24.23
N SER A 205 0.39 0.10 25.03
CA SER A 205 0.25 -0.34 26.42
C SER A 205 -0.59 0.64 27.25
N GLU A 206 -1.36 0.13 28.22
CA GLU A 206 -2.05 0.95 29.23
C GLU A 206 -1.05 1.58 30.22
N ASP A 207 0.13 0.98 30.41
CA ASP A 207 1.18 1.51 31.28
C ASP A 207 1.89 2.70 30.64
N ARG A 208 1.58 3.90 31.15
CA ARG A 208 2.17 5.15 30.65
C ARG A 208 3.68 5.23 30.85
N THR A 209 4.21 4.60 31.92
CA THR A 209 5.66 4.55 32.17
C THR A 209 6.35 3.74 31.11
N LEU A 210 5.77 2.61 30.73
CA LEU A 210 6.30 1.78 29.63
C LEU A 210 6.29 2.54 28.30
N ARG A 211 5.18 3.23 27.96
CA ARG A 211 5.10 4.05 26.74
C ARG A 211 6.19 5.11 26.68
N LEU A 212 6.35 5.89 27.78
CA LEU A 212 7.36 6.93 27.87
C LEU A 212 8.78 6.36 27.73
N ASN A 213 9.08 5.27 28.45
CA ASN A 213 10.41 4.67 28.40
C ASN A 213 10.73 4.09 27.02
N ALA A 214 9.75 3.41 26.41
CA ALA A 214 9.89 2.90 25.03
C ALA A 214 10.09 4.03 24.03
N PHE A 215 9.32 5.12 24.12
CA PHE A 215 9.46 6.29 23.27
C PHE A 215 10.87 6.91 23.35
N LYS A 216 11.35 7.16 24.55
CA LYS A 216 12.68 7.76 24.77
C LYS A 216 13.81 6.86 24.29
N SER A 217 13.77 5.56 24.65
CA SER A 217 14.78 4.60 24.23
C SER A 217 14.81 4.43 22.71
N PHE A 218 13.64 4.34 22.09
CA PHE A 218 13.51 4.17 20.64
C PHE A 218 14.13 5.34 19.86
N TYR A 219 13.71 6.57 20.17
CA TYR A 219 14.24 7.74 19.47
C TYR A 219 15.67 8.11 19.87
N LYS A 220 16.15 7.67 21.04
CA LYS A 220 17.58 7.73 21.39
C LYS A 220 18.42 6.94 20.36
N GLY A 221 17.95 5.77 19.96
CA GLY A 221 18.60 4.97 18.90
C GLY A 221 18.69 5.74 17.57
N PHE A 222 17.58 6.32 17.10
CA PHE A 222 17.60 7.12 15.87
C PHE A 222 18.45 8.39 15.99
N LYS A 223 18.41 9.08 17.12
CA LYS A 223 19.24 10.27 17.39
C LYS A 223 20.73 9.97 17.26
N GLN A 224 21.20 8.80 17.70
CA GLN A 224 22.60 8.41 17.60
C GLN A 224 23.08 8.31 16.15
N HIS A 225 22.20 7.99 15.22
CA HIS A 225 22.49 7.79 13.79
C HIS A 225 21.90 8.87 12.89
N ILE A 226 21.36 9.96 13.44
CA ILE A 226 20.57 10.95 12.69
C ILE A 226 21.33 11.58 11.52
N ASN A 227 22.65 11.77 11.65
CA ASN A 227 23.48 12.30 10.57
C ASN A 227 23.63 11.31 9.40
N THR A 228 23.66 10.02 9.70
CA THR A 228 23.69 8.97 8.66
C THR A 228 22.37 8.94 7.93
N PHE A 229 21.24 8.97 8.64
CA PHE A 229 19.91 9.05 8.04
C PHE A 229 19.73 10.32 7.19
N ALA A 230 20.22 11.47 7.67
CA ALA A 230 20.18 12.70 6.89
C ALA A 230 21.02 12.61 5.61
N ALA A 231 22.20 11.97 5.68
CA ALA A 231 23.05 11.78 4.52
C ALA A 231 22.44 10.81 3.49
N THR A 232 21.84 9.70 3.93
CA THR A 232 21.20 8.73 3.05
C THR A 232 19.93 9.31 2.42
N TYR A 233 19.08 9.99 3.20
CA TYR A 233 17.87 10.63 2.67
C TYR A 233 18.22 11.77 1.69
N ASN A 234 19.22 12.60 2.01
CA ASN A 234 19.75 13.60 1.07
C ASN A 234 20.27 12.96 -0.24
N GLY A 235 20.90 11.78 -0.15
CA GLY A 235 21.32 11.01 -1.33
C GLY A 235 20.14 10.61 -2.20
N CYS A 236 19.09 10.07 -1.61
CA CYS A 236 17.86 9.68 -2.30
C CYS A 236 17.15 10.90 -2.95
N ILE A 237 17.01 12.01 -2.22
CA ILE A 237 16.40 13.23 -2.76
C ILE A 237 17.22 13.75 -3.96
N LYS A 238 18.55 13.81 -3.84
CA LYS A 238 19.42 14.30 -4.93
C LYS A 238 19.40 13.40 -6.16
N GLU A 239 19.29 12.09 -5.97
CA GLU A 239 19.09 11.15 -7.06
C GLU A 239 17.80 11.50 -7.82
N ALA A 240 16.65 11.57 -7.13
CA ALA A 240 15.38 11.89 -7.73
C ALA A 240 15.36 13.24 -8.45
N VAL A 241 15.98 14.28 -7.85
CA VAL A 241 16.09 15.61 -8.45
C VAL A 241 16.99 15.59 -9.69
N ALA A 242 18.13 14.90 -9.63
CA ALA A 242 19.04 14.80 -10.78
C ALA A 242 18.41 14.01 -11.94
N GLU A 243 17.75 12.90 -11.64
CA GLU A 243 17.05 12.11 -12.66
C GLU A 243 15.92 12.91 -13.32
N ALA A 244 15.11 13.64 -12.54
CA ALA A 244 14.05 14.50 -13.08
C ALA A 244 14.63 15.57 -14.03
N GLN A 245 15.75 16.20 -13.66
CA GLN A 245 16.42 17.20 -14.51
C GLN A 245 16.94 16.59 -15.81
N VAL A 246 17.62 15.44 -15.74
CA VAL A 246 18.17 14.74 -16.91
C VAL A 246 17.04 14.29 -17.85
N ARG A 247 15.92 13.83 -17.31
CA ARG A 247 14.73 13.38 -18.06
C ARG A 247 13.78 14.51 -18.45
N HIS A 248 14.15 15.76 -18.22
CA HIS A 248 13.36 16.94 -18.58
C HIS A 248 11.99 17.06 -17.90
N TYR A 249 11.90 16.63 -16.65
CA TYR A 249 10.73 16.92 -15.82
C TYR A 249 10.93 18.23 -15.04
N ASP A 250 9.84 18.92 -14.75
CA ASP A 250 9.85 20.19 -14.01
C ASP A 250 10.33 20.02 -12.55
N SER A 251 10.12 18.85 -11.97
CA SER A 251 10.51 18.51 -10.60
C SER A 251 10.59 16.99 -10.38
N SER A 252 11.26 16.55 -9.32
CA SER A 252 11.24 15.17 -8.88
C SER A 252 9.83 14.66 -8.58
N ARG A 253 8.96 15.52 -8.04
CA ARG A 253 7.53 15.23 -7.83
C ARG A 253 6.81 15.00 -9.16
N ALA A 254 7.00 15.88 -10.13
CA ALA A 254 6.37 15.73 -11.45
C ALA A 254 6.77 14.42 -12.12
N MET A 255 8.05 14.05 -12.04
CA MET A 255 8.56 12.78 -12.56
C MET A 255 7.89 11.57 -11.89
N SER A 256 7.83 11.56 -10.55
CA SER A 256 7.26 10.43 -9.82
C SER A 256 5.76 10.24 -10.09
N MET A 257 5.02 11.34 -10.31
CA MET A 257 3.58 11.31 -10.56
C MET A 257 3.22 11.06 -12.04
N ALA A 258 4.15 11.31 -12.96
CA ALA A 258 3.93 11.19 -14.41
C ALA A 258 3.61 9.75 -14.83
N TYR A 259 4.22 8.74 -14.20
CA TYR A 259 4.00 7.34 -14.54
C TYR A 259 2.52 6.92 -14.43
N GLU A 260 1.79 7.45 -13.45
CA GLU A 260 0.36 7.22 -13.25
C GLU A 260 -0.50 8.35 -13.82
N HIS A 261 0.10 9.28 -14.56
CA HIS A 261 -0.56 10.44 -15.18
C HIS A 261 -1.35 11.29 -14.16
N VAL A 262 -0.82 11.43 -12.95
CA VAL A 262 -1.43 12.22 -11.87
C VAL A 262 -0.83 13.62 -11.86
N PRO A 263 -1.61 14.68 -12.08
CA PRO A 263 -1.09 16.05 -12.06
C PRO A 263 -0.80 16.52 -10.64
N GLY A 264 0.21 17.38 -10.49
CA GLY A 264 0.66 17.91 -9.18
C GLY A 264 -0.44 18.60 -8.36
N VAL A 265 -1.48 19.14 -9.02
CA VAL A 265 -2.62 19.76 -8.35
C VAL A 265 -3.38 18.80 -7.42
N VAL A 266 -3.37 17.49 -7.70
CA VAL A 266 -3.99 16.48 -6.84
C VAL A 266 -3.27 16.42 -5.49
N TYR A 267 -1.95 16.43 -5.53
CA TYR A 267 -1.11 16.45 -4.33
C TYR A 267 -1.31 17.74 -3.50
N ASP A 268 -1.25 18.86 -4.17
CA ASP A 268 -1.40 20.17 -3.50
C ASP A 268 -2.81 20.32 -2.92
N SER A 269 -3.85 19.90 -3.65
CA SER A 269 -5.25 19.91 -3.17
C SER A 269 -5.45 19.00 -1.96
N LEU A 270 -4.79 17.84 -1.90
CA LEU A 270 -4.82 16.97 -0.72
C LEU A 270 -4.26 17.71 0.51
N VAL A 271 -3.04 18.24 0.42
CA VAL A 271 -2.38 18.95 1.53
C VAL A 271 -3.21 20.16 1.98
N ASP A 272 -3.64 20.99 1.04
CA ASP A 272 -4.41 22.21 1.32
C ASP A 272 -5.76 21.90 1.99
N THR A 273 -6.41 20.82 1.57
CA THR A 273 -7.71 20.43 2.12
C THR A 273 -7.54 19.84 3.51
N VAL A 274 -6.57 18.95 3.72
CA VAL A 274 -6.28 18.41 5.07
C VAL A 274 -5.93 19.55 6.02
N ARG A 275 -5.13 20.52 5.60
CA ARG A 275 -4.81 21.71 6.42
C ARG A 275 -6.05 22.53 6.82
N LYS A 276 -7.06 22.64 5.96
CA LYS A 276 -8.35 23.29 6.31
C LYS A 276 -9.12 22.55 7.40
N PHE A 277 -8.96 21.23 7.49
CA PHE A 277 -9.60 20.37 8.49
C PHE A 277 -8.75 20.10 9.74
N MET A 278 -7.61 20.79 9.92
CA MET A 278 -6.80 20.69 11.16
C MET A 278 -7.61 20.97 12.44
N PRO A 279 -8.57 21.90 12.49
CA PRO A 279 -9.40 22.08 13.69
C PRO A 279 -10.06 20.80 14.19
N GLU A 280 -10.45 19.88 13.29
CA GLU A 280 -11.04 18.59 13.66
C GLU A 280 -9.99 17.62 14.24
N MET A 281 -8.76 17.65 13.71
CA MET A 281 -7.66 16.89 14.30
C MET A 281 -7.32 17.41 15.72
N TYR A 282 -7.33 18.74 15.93
CA TYR A 282 -7.14 19.32 17.27
C TYR A 282 -8.27 18.93 18.22
N ARG A 283 -9.51 18.85 17.71
CA ARG A 283 -10.66 18.33 18.48
C ARG A 283 -10.43 16.87 18.88
N TYR A 284 -9.96 16.02 17.96
CA TYR A 284 -9.60 14.63 18.27
C TYR A 284 -8.52 14.55 19.36
N VAL A 285 -7.47 15.36 19.28
CA VAL A 285 -6.39 15.42 20.29
C VAL A 285 -6.95 15.79 21.66
N ARG A 286 -7.82 16.81 21.76
CA ARG A 286 -8.49 17.20 23.00
C ARG A 286 -9.38 16.08 23.57
N LEU A 287 -10.18 15.46 22.74
CA LEU A 287 -11.03 14.33 23.15
C LEU A 287 -10.18 13.17 23.68
N ARG A 288 -9.08 12.86 23.00
CA ARG A 288 -8.14 11.83 23.43
C ARG A 288 -7.57 12.13 24.82
N LYS A 289 -7.10 13.35 25.05
CA LYS A 289 -6.61 13.83 26.34
C LYS A 289 -7.68 13.67 27.44
N GLN A 290 -8.92 14.05 27.14
CA GLN A 290 -10.05 13.97 28.07
C GLN A 290 -10.41 12.52 28.40
N ILE A 291 -10.53 11.65 27.40
CA ILE A 291 -10.92 10.25 27.59
C ILE A 291 -9.87 9.47 28.38
N LEU A 292 -8.59 9.73 28.11
CA LEU A 292 -7.47 9.12 28.83
C LEU A 292 -7.26 9.70 30.23
N GLY A 293 -7.98 10.79 30.58
CA GLY A 293 -7.87 11.43 31.91
C GLY A 293 -6.50 12.04 32.19
N LEU A 294 -5.82 12.56 31.15
CA LEU A 294 -4.47 13.07 31.24
C LEU A 294 -4.46 14.60 31.44
N ASP A 295 -3.61 15.10 32.35
CA ASP A 295 -3.36 16.54 32.49
C ASP A 295 -2.62 17.11 31.27
N GLU A 296 -1.68 16.34 30.72
CA GLU A 296 -0.91 16.64 29.51
C GLU A 296 -0.87 15.41 28.62
N LEU A 297 -1.23 15.61 27.34
CA LEU A 297 -1.11 14.57 26.31
C LEU A 297 0.23 14.73 25.61
N HIS A 298 1.02 13.68 25.57
CA HIS A 298 2.32 13.61 24.91
C HIS A 298 2.27 12.74 23.66
N TYR A 299 3.30 12.84 22.79
CA TYR A 299 3.33 12.04 21.56
C TYR A 299 3.30 10.53 21.84
N TYR A 300 3.88 10.07 22.94
CA TYR A 300 3.83 8.66 23.39
C TYR A 300 2.45 8.20 23.91
N ASP A 301 1.47 9.11 24.01
CA ASP A 301 0.08 8.78 24.36
C ASP A 301 -0.83 8.65 23.11
N VAL A 302 -0.29 8.94 21.88
CA VAL A 302 -1.09 9.04 20.66
C VAL A 302 -1.55 7.68 20.12
N TYR A 303 -0.84 6.60 20.45
CA TYR A 303 -1.18 5.24 20.00
C TYR A 303 -1.98 4.43 21.02
N THR A 304 -2.10 4.91 22.26
CA THR A 304 -2.83 4.20 23.31
C THR A 304 -4.31 4.07 22.94
N PRO A 305 -4.93 2.89 23.04
CA PRO A 305 -6.37 2.75 22.87
C PRO A 305 -7.15 3.67 23.81
N LEU A 306 -8.18 4.35 23.30
CA LEU A 306 -9.01 5.26 24.12
C LEU A 306 -9.82 4.51 25.17
N ILE A 307 -10.11 3.25 24.92
CA ILE A 307 -10.81 2.36 25.84
C ILE A 307 -10.02 1.07 25.92
N ALA A 308 -9.82 0.59 27.16
CA ALA A 308 -9.29 -0.74 27.40
C ALA A 308 -10.06 -1.75 26.54
N GLY A 309 -9.32 -2.51 25.74
CA GLY A 309 -9.86 -3.25 24.62
C GLY A 309 -11.08 -4.08 24.97
N SER A 310 -12.04 -4.11 24.09
CA SER A 310 -13.09 -5.12 24.08
C SER A 310 -12.41 -6.49 24.07
N SER A 311 -12.61 -7.27 25.14
CA SER A 311 -12.12 -8.65 25.25
C SER A 311 -12.85 -9.63 24.34
N LYS A 312 -13.66 -9.11 23.39
CA LYS A 312 -14.48 -9.90 22.48
C LYS A 312 -13.57 -10.61 21.47
N SER A 313 -13.69 -11.92 21.45
CA SER A 313 -13.00 -12.77 20.50
C SER A 313 -14.02 -13.31 19.50
N TYR A 314 -13.60 -13.40 18.24
CA TYR A 314 -14.41 -13.89 17.13
C TYR A 314 -13.81 -15.17 16.57
N THR A 315 -14.66 -16.14 16.23
CA THR A 315 -14.23 -17.27 15.40
C THR A 315 -14.05 -16.83 13.95
N TYR A 316 -13.37 -17.63 13.16
CA TYR A 316 -13.21 -17.36 11.74
C TYR A 316 -14.56 -17.39 11.00
N GLU A 317 -15.46 -18.30 11.39
CA GLU A 317 -16.80 -18.41 10.82
C GLU A 317 -17.68 -17.18 11.15
N GLU A 318 -17.55 -16.63 12.36
CA GLU A 318 -18.18 -15.36 12.72
C GLU A 318 -17.60 -14.22 11.88
N ALA A 319 -16.28 -14.17 11.68
CA ALA A 319 -15.62 -13.17 10.85
C ALA A 319 -16.09 -13.26 9.38
N GLN A 320 -16.21 -14.46 8.82
CA GLN A 320 -16.77 -14.67 7.48
C GLN A 320 -18.19 -14.09 7.38
N GLN A 321 -19.04 -14.38 8.37
CA GLN A 321 -20.42 -13.87 8.35
C GLN A 321 -20.47 -12.35 8.50
N MET A 322 -19.58 -11.76 9.31
CA MET A 322 -19.49 -10.30 9.48
C MET A 322 -19.10 -9.63 8.15
N VAL A 323 -18.11 -10.18 7.44
CA VAL A 323 -17.70 -9.66 6.11
C VAL A 323 -18.83 -9.82 5.09
N LEU A 324 -19.48 -10.97 5.03
CA LEU A 324 -20.64 -11.20 4.14
C LEU A 324 -21.78 -10.22 4.41
N ASP A 325 -22.06 -9.92 5.68
CA ASP A 325 -23.09 -8.95 6.06
C ASP A 325 -22.68 -7.53 5.66
N ALA A 326 -21.42 -7.17 5.82
CA ALA A 326 -20.88 -5.85 5.51
C ALA A 326 -20.97 -5.52 4.01
N VAL A 327 -20.70 -6.49 3.15
CA VAL A 327 -20.69 -6.27 1.69
C VAL A 327 -22.06 -6.45 0.99
N LYS A 328 -23.13 -6.72 1.75
CA LYS A 328 -24.49 -6.81 1.18
C LYS A 328 -24.92 -5.61 0.33
N PRO A 329 -24.59 -4.36 0.69
CA PRO A 329 -24.92 -3.21 -0.15
C PRO A 329 -24.35 -3.27 -1.57
N LEU A 330 -23.28 -4.05 -1.81
CA LEU A 330 -22.66 -4.24 -3.12
C LEU A 330 -23.42 -5.23 -4.04
N GLY A 331 -24.49 -5.86 -3.54
CA GLY A 331 -25.37 -6.74 -4.30
C GLY A 331 -25.04 -8.22 -4.20
N GLU A 332 -25.99 -9.05 -4.64
CA GLU A 332 -25.91 -10.50 -4.47
C GLU A 332 -24.72 -11.14 -5.21
N ASP A 333 -24.36 -10.65 -6.38
CA ASP A 333 -23.23 -11.19 -7.15
C ASP A 333 -21.91 -11.01 -6.42
N TYR A 334 -21.68 -9.85 -5.79
CA TYR A 334 -20.49 -9.61 -4.97
C TYR A 334 -20.49 -10.53 -3.75
N VAL A 335 -21.59 -10.63 -3.02
CA VAL A 335 -21.71 -11.53 -1.86
C VAL A 335 -21.47 -12.99 -2.24
N ASN A 336 -22.00 -13.44 -3.39
CA ASN A 336 -21.81 -14.82 -3.85
C ASN A 336 -20.36 -15.11 -4.24
N ARG A 337 -19.64 -14.16 -4.82
CA ARG A 337 -18.20 -14.32 -5.08
C ARG A 337 -17.39 -14.43 -3.77
N VAL A 338 -17.71 -13.61 -2.77
CA VAL A 338 -17.06 -13.74 -1.43
C VAL A 338 -17.36 -15.10 -0.80
N LYS A 339 -18.57 -15.62 -0.89
CA LYS A 339 -18.89 -16.99 -0.45
C LYS A 339 -18.10 -18.05 -1.21
N GLN A 340 -17.95 -17.86 -2.52
CA GLN A 340 -17.17 -18.78 -3.35
C GLN A 340 -15.69 -18.75 -2.95
N ALA A 341 -15.11 -17.56 -2.66
CA ALA A 341 -13.75 -17.41 -2.17
C ALA A 341 -13.49 -18.22 -0.88
N TYR A 342 -14.44 -18.18 0.06
CA TYR A 342 -14.36 -19.01 1.27
C TYR A 342 -14.45 -20.51 0.97
N LYS A 343 -15.37 -20.89 0.10
CA LYS A 343 -15.59 -22.29 -0.28
C LYS A 343 -14.38 -22.89 -1.03
N ASP A 344 -13.78 -22.11 -1.92
CA ASP A 344 -12.64 -22.53 -2.74
C ASP A 344 -11.31 -22.31 -2.01
N ARG A 345 -11.34 -21.97 -0.73
CA ARG A 345 -10.19 -21.81 0.15
C ARG A 345 -9.12 -20.88 -0.42
N TRP A 346 -9.56 -19.65 -0.75
CA TRP A 346 -8.61 -18.62 -1.18
C TRP A 346 -7.71 -18.14 -0.03
N ILE A 347 -8.10 -18.39 1.22
CA ILE A 347 -7.48 -17.79 2.41
C ILE A 347 -6.66 -18.84 3.19
N ASP A 348 -5.40 -18.52 3.44
CA ASP A 348 -4.57 -19.16 4.45
C ASP A 348 -4.75 -18.42 5.78
N VAL A 349 -5.48 -19.02 6.72
CA VAL A 349 -6.18 -18.29 7.80
C VAL A 349 -5.29 -18.06 9.02
N TYR A 350 -4.82 -19.14 9.64
CA TYR A 350 -4.22 -19.09 10.97
C TYR A 350 -2.70 -18.96 10.94
N PRO A 351 -2.09 -18.37 12.00
CA PRO A 351 -0.64 -18.38 12.14
C PRO A 351 -0.10 -19.79 12.35
N ASN A 352 1.05 -20.07 11.76
CA ASN A 352 1.86 -21.25 12.05
C ASN A 352 3.35 -20.89 12.14
N ASN A 353 4.16 -21.78 12.69
CA ASN A 353 5.60 -21.58 12.74
C ASN A 353 6.18 -21.35 11.35
N GLY A 354 6.95 -20.30 11.18
CA GLY A 354 7.59 -19.93 9.92
C GLY A 354 6.71 -19.28 8.87
N LYS A 355 5.39 -19.14 9.10
CA LYS A 355 4.50 -18.39 8.18
C LYS A 355 4.96 -16.95 8.04
N ARG A 356 4.93 -16.42 6.83
CA ARG A 356 5.27 -15.02 6.57
C ARG A 356 4.37 -14.09 7.37
N GLY A 357 4.95 -13.06 7.99
CA GLY A 357 4.21 -12.07 8.75
C GLY A 357 3.42 -11.10 7.87
N GLY A 358 2.44 -10.44 8.47
CA GLY A 358 1.52 -9.52 7.77
C GLY A 358 0.34 -10.24 7.13
N ALA A 359 -0.37 -9.51 6.26
CA ALA A 359 -1.44 -10.02 5.42
C ALA A 359 -1.27 -9.46 4.01
N PHE A 360 -1.78 -10.16 3.02
CA PHE A 360 -1.82 -9.70 1.63
C PHE A 360 -2.84 -10.50 0.82
N SER A 361 -3.31 -9.91 -0.28
CA SER A 361 -3.97 -10.58 -1.39
C SER A 361 -3.04 -10.63 -2.59
N SER A 362 -2.92 -11.78 -3.24
CA SER A 362 -2.09 -12.01 -4.42
C SER A 362 -2.77 -12.99 -5.35
N GLY A 363 -2.34 -13.02 -6.61
CA GLY A 363 -2.87 -13.93 -7.62
C GLY A 363 -2.32 -13.57 -8.99
N THR A 364 -2.82 -14.27 -10.00
CA THR A 364 -2.46 -14.02 -11.39
C THR A 364 -3.73 -13.83 -12.22
N TYR A 365 -3.57 -13.48 -13.48
CA TYR A 365 -4.69 -13.35 -14.41
C TYR A 365 -5.50 -14.64 -14.54
N ASP A 366 -4.84 -15.80 -14.45
CA ASP A 366 -5.42 -17.12 -14.68
C ASP A 366 -5.80 -17.88 -13.41
N SER A 367 -5.42 -17.38 -12.23
CA SER A 367 -5.66 -18.04 -10.95
C SER A 367 -6.80 -17.41 -10.16
N ASN A 368 -7.22 -18.07 -9.10
CA ASN A 368 -7.94 -17.41 -8.02
C ASN A 368 -7.03 -16.36 -7.36
N PRO A 369 -7.57 -15.27 -6.81
CA PRO A 369 -6.85 -14.48 -5.82
C PRO A 369 -6.62 -15.29 -4.54
N TYR A 370 -5.43 -15.14 -3.93
CA TYR A 370 -5.05 -15.84 -2.71
C TYR A 370 -4.75 -14.84 -1.60
N ILE A 371 -5.26 -15.13 -0.41
CA ILE A 371 -5.10 -14.27 0.77
C ILE A 371 -4.26 -15.00 1.80
N LEU A 372 -3.20 -14.36 2.30
CA LEU A 372 -2.48 -14.79 3.49
C LEU A 372 -2.87 -13.91 4.67
N THR A 373 -3.24 -14.53 5.79
CA THR A 373 -3.47 -13.82 7.06
C THR A 373 -2.87 -14.60 8.23
N SER A 374 -2.85 -13.97 9.40
CA SER A 374 -2.57 -14.60 10.68
C SER A 374 -3.71 -14.27 11.64
N PHE A 375 -4.88 -14.87 11.41
CA PHE A 375 -6.11 -14.59 12.15
C PHE A 375 -5.97 -14.96 13.63
N THR A 376 -6.20 -14.00 14.52
CA THR A 376 -6.07 -14.14 15.97
C THR A 376 -7.39 -13.97 16.73
N GLY A 377 -8.50 -13.79 16.01
CA GLY A 377 -9.82 -13.62 16.60
C GLY A 377 -10.12 -12.23 17.14
N THR A 378 -9.28 -11.23 16.87
CA THR A 378 -9.53 -9.83 17.22
C THR A 378 -10.39 -9.15 16.16
N LEU A 379 -11.00 -8.00 16.50
CA LEU A 379 -11.69 -7.16 15.51
C LEU A 379 -10.76 -6.72 14.38
N ASP A 380 -9.51 -6.43 14.70
CA ASP A 380 -8.46 -6.11 13.72
C ASP A 380 -8.26 -7.24 12.71
N SER A 381 -8.22 -8.50 13.20
CA SER A 381 -8.14 -9.69 12.31
C SER A 381 -9.38 -9.82 11.40
N VAL A 382 -10.57 -9.45 11.89
CA VAL A 382 -11.81 -9.42 11.07
C VAL A 382 -11.72 -8.34 10.00
N SER A 383 -11.24 -7.14 10.37
CA SER A 383 -11.01 -6.02 9.45
C SER A 383 -9.99 -6.39 8.37
N THR A 384 -8.92 -7.08 8.76
CA THR A 384 -7.91 -7.60 7.81
C THR A 384 -8.53 -8.54 6.77
N ILE A 385 -9.44 -9.45 7.18
CA ILE A 385 -10.13 -10.33 6.20
C ILE A 385 -11.00 -9.51 5.24
N ALA A 386 -11.70 -8.50 5.74
CA ALA A 386 -12.52 -7.61 4.90
C ALA A 386 -11.64 -6.85 3.90
N HIS A 387 -10.50 -6.33 4.35
CA HIS A 387 -9.51 -5.61 3.57
C HIS A 387 -8.98 -6.48 2.42
N GLU A 388 -8.37 -7.61 2.74
CA GLU A 388 -7.78 -8.51 1.74
C GLU A 388 -8.83 -9.09 0.77
N MET A 389 -10.05 -9.31 1.26
CA MET A 389 -11.17 -9.69 0.40
C MET A 389 -11.53 -8.58 -0.59
N GLY A 390 -11.39 -7.29 -0.22
CA GLY A 390 -11.57 -6.15 -1.12
C GLY A 390 -10.57 -6.19 -2.28
N HIS A 391 -9.29 -6.37 -1.99
CA HIS A 391 -8.26 -6.60 -3.02
C HIS A 391 -8.58 -7.79 -3.91
N SER A 392 -8.96 -8.93 -3.31
CA SER A 392 -9.30 -10.14 -4.06
C SER A 392 -10.48 -9.93 -5.01
N GLN A 393 -11.50 -9.18 -4.59
CA GLN A 393 -12.66 -8.88 -5.44
C GLN A 393 -12.30 -7.91 -6.57
N HIS A 394 -11.45 -6.91 -6.31
CA HIS A 394 -10.93 -6.01 -7.34
C HIS A 394 -10.14 -6.79 -8.40
N THR A 395 -9.16 -7.58 -7.97
CA THR A 395 -8.37 -8.44 -8.86
C THR A 395 -9.25 -9.40 -9.66
N TRP A 396 -10.21 -10.05 -8.99
CA TRP A 396 -11.10 -10.98 -9.68
C TRP A 396 -11.95 -10.30 -10.75
N LEU A 397 -12.58 -9.16 -10.44
CA LEU A 397 -13.42 -8.41 -11.37
C LEU A 397 -12.60 -7.88 -12.55
N SER A 398 -11.42 -7.35 -12.29
CA SER A 398 -10.51 -6.90 -13.33
C SER A 398 -10.12 -8.04 -14.27
N ASN A 399 -9.59 -9.15 -13.74
CA ASN A 399 -9.13 -10.29 -14.53
C ASN A 399 -10.22 -10.94 -15.38
N HIS A 400 -11.49 -10.92 -14.89
CA HIS A 400 -12.61 -11.52 -15.62
C HIS A 400 -13.29 -10.57 -16.62
N THR A 401 -12.92 -9.29 -16.60
CA THR A 401 -13.52 -8.27 -17.47
C THR A 401 -12.52 -7.74 -18.50
N GLN A 402 -11.27 -7.55 -18.07
CA GLN A 402 -10.22 -6.99 -18.90
C GLN A 402 -9.44 -8.06 -19.66
N THR A 403 -8.77 -7.64 -20.71
CA THR A 403 -7.73 -8.46 -21.36
C THR A 403 -6.47 -8.49 -20.47
N PRO A 404 -5.59 -9.51 -20.59
CA PRO A 404 -4.44 -9.65 -19.68
C PRO A 404 -3.56 -8.41 -19.59
N GLN A 405 -3.33 -7.72 -20.70
CA GLN A 405 -2.50 -6.51 -20.74
C GLN A 405 -3.12 -5.28 -20.06
N ASN A 406 -4.40 -5.33 -19.75
CA ASN A 406 -5.16 -4.27 -19.10
C ASN A 406 -5.76 -4.70 -17.74
N ALA A 407 -5.39 -5.88 -17.24
CA ALA A 407 -5.99 -6.39 -16.01
C ALA A 407 -5.35 -5.80 -14.74
N ASP A 408 -4.08 -5.44 -14.77
CA ASP A 408 -3.36 -4.90 -13.63
C ASP A 408 -3.72 -3.43 -13.41
N TYR A 409 -4.36 -3.14 -12.28
CA TYR A 409 -4.65 -1.77 -11.86
C TYR A 409 -3.44 -1.12 -11.16
N THR A 410 -3.41 0.23 -11.14
CA THR A 410 -2.28 0.97 -10.57
C THR A 410 -2.29 0.99 -9.05
N LEU A 411 -1.11 1.24 -8.45
CA LEU A 411 -0.99 1.40 -6.99
C LEU A 411 -1.80 2.58 -6.45
N PHE A 412 -2.11 3.57 -7.29
CA PHE A 412 -2.93 4.71 -6.90
C PHE A 412 -4.34 4.32 -6.47
N VAL A 413 -4.92 3.28 -7.09
CA VAL A 413 -6.28 2.79 -6.81
C VAL A 413 -6.31 1.48 -6.05
N ALA A 414 -5.15 0.85 -5.80
CA ALA A 414 -5.08 -0.48 -5.22
C ALA A 414 -5.81 -0.61 -3.86
N GLU A 415 -5.67 0.41 -3.00
CA GLU A 415 -6.25 0.40 -1.65
C GLU A 415 -7.71 0.85 -1.60
N VAL A 416 -8.32 1.21 -2.72
CA VAL A 416 -9.71 1.71 -2.72
C VAL A 416 -10.69 0.60 -2.36
N ALA A 417 -10.56 -0.56 -3.00
CA ALA A 417 -11.49 -1.68 -2.78
C ALA A 417 -11.37 -2.28 -1.38
N SER A 418 -10.16 -2.44 -0.89
CA SER A 418 -9.87 -2.94 0.47
C SER A 418 -10.46 -2.02 1.53
N THR A 419 -10.23 -0.71 1.40
CA THR A 419 -10.71 0.30 2.36
C THR A 419 -12.24 0.50 2.25
N VAL A 420 -12.86 0.36 1.08
CA VAL A 420 -14.33 0.33 0.97
C VAL A 420 -14.92 -0.81 1.79
N ASN A 421 -14.36 -2.01 1.69
CA ASN A 421 -14.84 -3.15 2.48
C ASN A 421 -14.67 -2.91 3.99
N GLU A 422 -13.57 -2.32 4.43
CA GLU A 422 -13.37 -1.95 5.85
C GLU A 422 -14.40 -0.92 6.31
N ASN A 423 -14.65 0.13 5.53
CA ASN A 423 -15.64 1.14 5.85
C ASN A 423 -17.05 0.55 5.94
N LEU A 424 -17.43 -0.32 5.00
CA LEU A 424 -18.71 -1.03 5.03
C LEU A 424 -18.82 -1.91 6.28
N LEU A 425 -17.74 -2.58 6.69
CA LEU A 425 -17.71 -3.40 7.90
C LEU A 425 -17.90 -2.55 9.16
N VAL A 426 -17.14 -1.48 9.32
CA VAL A 426 -17.24 -0.61 10.50
C VAL A 426 -18.62 0.05 10.61
N GLU A 427 -19.15 0.57 9.50
CA GLU A 427 -20.49 1.18 9.49
C GLU A 427 -21.59 0.17 9.83
N GLN A 428 -21.51 -1.05 9.30
CA GLN A 428 -22.45 -2.13 9.63
C GLN A 428 -22.37 -2.52 11.11
N LEU A 429 -21.17 -2.56 11.69
CA LEU A 429 -20.97 -2.85 13.10
C LEU A 429 -21.51 -1.71 13.99
N LEU A 430 -21.28 -0.46 13.62
CA LEU A 430 -21.82 0.72 14.34
C LEU A 430 -23.34 0.75 14.33
N GLN A 431 -23.99 0.31 13.25
CA GLN A 431 -25.46 0.20 13.19
C GLN A 431 -26.03 -0.86 14.15
N LYS A 432 -25.28 -1.93 14.40
CA LYS A 432 -25.72 -3.06 15.25
C LYS A 432 -25.34 -2.88 16.73
N THR A 433 -24.32 -2.08 17.02
CA THR A 433 -23.76 -1.95 18.36
C THR A 433 -24.46 -0.84 19.15
N THR A 434 -25.16 -1.24 20.24
CA THR A 434 -25.90 -0.33 21.11
C THR A 434 -25.22 -0.10 22.46
N GLU A 435 -24.30 -0.98 22.87
CA GLU A 435 -23.55 -0.86 24.11
C GLU A 435 -22.49 0.28 23.96
N PRO A 436 -22.52 1.32 24.85
CA PRO A 436 -21.71 2.52 24.65
C PRO A 436 -20.19 2.26 24.60
N LYS A 437 -19.66 1.34 25.42
CA LYS A 437 -18.22 1.03 25.42
C LYS A 437 -17.79 0.33 24.13
N GLU A 438 -18.57 -0.64 23.66
CA GLU A 438 -18.28 -1.33 22.39
C GLU A 438 -18.39 -0.35 21.21
N ARG A 439 -19.40 0.53 21.23
CA ARG A 439 -19.58 1.56 20.22
C ARG A 439 -18.40 2.52 20.16
N LEU A 440 -17.93 2.96 21.34
CA LEU A 440 -16.78 3.87 21.43
C LEU A 440 -15.47 3.21 20.94
N ALA A 441 -15.30 1.90 21.19
CA ALA A 441 -14.17 1.14 20.64
C ALA A 441 -14.18 1.11 19.10
N LEU A 442 -15.36 0.91 18.48
CA LEU A 442 -15.52 0.94 17.01
C LEU A 442 -15.26 2.35 16.44
N LEU A 443 -15.80 3.39 17.08
CA LEU A 443 -15.57 4.78 16.68
C LEU A 443 -14.09 5.14 16.78
N ASN A 444 -13.42 4.70 17.85
CA ASN A 444 -11.97 4.90 18.00
C ASN A 444 -11.20 4.19 16.87
N HIS A 445 -11.53 2.95 16.55
CA HIS A 445 -10.90 2.22 15.44
C HIS A 445 -11.04 3.01 14.13
N TYR A 446 -12.21 3.56 13.84
CA TYR A 446 -12.46 4.37 12.65
C TYR A 446 -11.63 5.68 12.65
N LEU A 447 -11.58 6.39 13.79
CA LEU A 447 -10.74 7.60 13.93
C LEU A 447 -9.25 7.32 13.77
N GLU A 448 -8.77 6.18 14.28
CA GLU A 448 -7.37 5.76 14.10
C GLU A 448 -7.03 5.53 12.62
N GLY A 449 -7.97 4.99 11.82
CA GLY A 449 -7.84 4.88 10.37
C GLY A 449 -7.61 6.25 9.71
N PHE A 450 -8.45 7.25 10.01
CA PHE A 450 -8.28 8.62 9.50
C PHE A 450 -6.98 9.26 9.97
N LYS A 451 -6.66 9.16 11.26
CA LYS A 451 -5.42 9.70 11.81
C LYS A 451 -4.20 9.09 11.12
N GLY A 452 -4.16 7.77 10.99
CA GLY A 452 -3.00 7.04 10.47
C GLY A 452 -2.85 7.16 8.96
N THR A 453 -3.97 7.15 8.23
CA THR A 453 -3.95 7.04 6.76
C THR A 453 -4.21 8.38 6.05
N VAL A 454 -5.00 9.28 6.62
CA VAL A 454 -5.22 10.59 6.02
C VAL A 454 -4.28 11.65 6.62
N TYR A 455 -4.43 11.97 7.90
CA TYR A 455 -3.65 13.07 8.49
C TYR A 455 -2.15 12.78 8.52
N ARG A 456 -1.75 11.62 9.01
CA ARG A 456 -0.33 11.26 9.11
C ARG A 456 0.34 11.10 7.75
N GLN A 457 -0.31 10.45 6.80
CA GLN A 457 0.28 10.28 5.47
C GLN A 457 0.34 11.59 4.69
N THR A 458 -0.63 12.49 4.88
CA THR A 458 -0.56 13.85 4.31
C THR A 458 0.56 14.67 4.95
N MET A 459 0.77 14.55 6.27
CA MET A 459 1.91 15.17 6.94
C MET A 459 3.24 14.66 6.38
N PHE A 460 3.36 13.36 6.14
CA PHE A 460 4.54 12.78 5.50
C PHE A 460 4.72 13.26 4.06
N ALA A 461 3.62 13.35 3.30
CA ALA A 461 3.64 13.89 1.96
C ALA A 461 4.13 15.36 1.96
N GLU A 462 3.65 16.17 2.88
CA GLU A 462 4.09 17.56 3.02
C GLU A 462 5.58 17.66 3.40
N PHE A 463 6.05 16.82 4.33
CA PHE A 463 7.46 16.74 4.67
C PHE A 463 8.33 16.39 3.45
N GLU A 464 7.92 15.39 2.69
CA GLU A 464 8.61 14.92 1.49
C GLU A 464 8.65 16.02 0.42
N ARG A 465 7.49 16.64 0.12
CA ARG A 465 7.38 17.76 -0.83
C ARG A 465 8.36 18.88 -0.48
N ASP A 466 8.36 19.28 0.77
CA ASP A 466 9.15 20.44 1.21
C ASP A 466 10.65 20.11 1.24
N ALA A 467 11.02 18.88 1.62
CA ALA A 467 12.42 18.42 1.58
C ALA A 467 12.96 18.34 0.15
N HIS A 468 12.19 17.81 -0.81
CA HIS A 468 12.56 17.80 -2.22
C HIS A 468 12.65 19.22 -2.81
N ALA A 469 11.68 20.07 -2.51
CA ALA A 469 11.71 21.47 -2.93
C ALA A 469 12.92 22.25 -2.38
N MET A 470 13.36 21.98 -1.15
CA MET A 470 14.61 22.54 -0.60
C MET A 470 15.81 22.13 -1.46
N ALA A 471 15.92 20.85 -1.81
CA ALA A 471 17.02 20.37 -2.65
C ALA A 471 17.00 20.99 -4.07
N GLU A 472 15.83 21.11 -4.67
CA GLU A 472 15.62 21.72 -5.99
C GLU A 472 16.02 23.20 -6.00
N ARG A 473 15.84 23.92 -4.88
CA ARG A 473 16.35 25.30 -4.69
C ARG A 473 17.84 25.39 -4.33
N GLY A 474 18.53 24.24 -4.18
CA GLY A 474 19.93 24.18 -3.80
C GLY A 474 20.19 24.39 -2.30
N GLU A 475 19.18 24.28 -1.46
CA GLU A 475 19.29 24.36 -0.01
C GLU A 475 19.92 23.09 0.58
N ALA A 476 20.55 23.22 1.74
CA ALA A 476 21.23 22.09 2.38
C ALA A 476 20.23 21.18 3.11
N ILE A 477 20.20 19.90 2.74
CA ILE A 477 19.49 18.85 3.46
C ILE A 477 20.42 18.30 4.53
N THR A 478 20.13 18.63 5.79
CA THR A 478 20.91 18.23 6.97
C THR A 478 20.01 17.64 8.04
N ALA A 479 20.57 16.95 9.03
CA ALA A 479 19.80 16.49 10.18
C ALA A 479 19.03 17.64 10.86
N ALA A 480 19.67 18.80 11.03
CA ALA A 480 19.04 19.96 11.66
C ALA A 480 17.88 20.53 10.84
N SER A 481 18.02 20.65 9.51
CA SER A 481 16.93 21.15 8.65
C SER A 481 15.77 20.16 8.62
N MET A 482 16.03 18.86 8.53
CA MET A 482 14.99 17.82 8.53
C MET A 482 14.27 17.73 9.88
N ASN A 483 15.00 17.75 10.98
CA ASN A 483 14.41 17.78 12.32
C ASN A 483 13.50 18.99 12.52
N THR A 484 13.95 20.18 12.09
CA THR A 484 13.17 21.42 12.19
C THR A 484 11.90 21.33 11.36
N LEU A 485 12.01 20.89 10.10
CA LEU A 485 10.88 20.73 9.19
C LEU A 485 9.84 19.77 9.79
N TYR A 486 10.29 18.59 10.23
CA TYR A 486 9.41 17.56 10.78
C TYR A 486 8.74 18.02 12.10
N ASN A 487 9.50 18.64 13.00
CA ASN A 487 8.97 19.15 14.26
C ASN A 487 7.90 20.24 14.07
N ASN A 488 8.07 21.12 13.06
CA ASN A 488 7.07 22.11 12.72
C ASN A 488 5.78 21.46 12.19
N LEU A 489 5.90 20.44 11.35
CA LEU A 489 4.74 19.70 10.86
C LEU A 489 3.99 18.98 11.98
N ILE A 490 4.69 18.35 12.94
CA ILE A 490 4.02 17.77 14.11
C ILE A 490 3.21 18.84 14.87
N LYS A 491 3.77 20.03 15.09
CA LYS A 491 3.05 21.13 15.75
C LYS A 491 1.81 21.54 14.97
N ASP A 492 1.96 21.70 13.66
CA ASP A 492 0.86 22.09 12.79
C ASP A 492 -0.27 21.04 12.78
N TYR A 493 0.08 19.75 12.71
CA TYR A 493 -0.90 18.68 12.55
C TYR A 493 -1.58 18.25 13.87
N PHE A 494 -0.93 18.38 15.02
CA PHE A 494 -1.50 17.99 16.32
C PHE A 494 -1.99 19.16 17.17
N GLY A 495 -1.58 20.38 16.88
CA GLY A 495 -2.01 21.60 17.59
C GLY A 495 -1.40 21.74 18.98
N GLU A 496 -1.93 22.71 19.76
CA GLU A 496 -1.38 23.13 21.04
C GLU A 496 -1.72 22.17 22.21
N ASP A 497 -2.70 21.30 22.04
CA ASP A 497 -3.12 20.35 23.08
C ASP A 497 -2.19 19.13 23.19
N LEU A 498 -1.26 18.94 22.24
CA LEU A 498 -0.20 17.94 22.31
C LEU A 498 1.11 18.56 22.78
N VAL A 499 1.69 18.03 23.85
CA VAL A 499 3.07 18.36 24.26
C VAL A 499 4.05 17.70 23.28
N ILE A 500 4.86 18.53 22.64
CA ILE A 500 5.87 18.06 21.69
C ILE A 500 7.15 17.73 22.44
N ASP A 501 7.42 16.44 22.57
CA ASP A 501 8.67 15.93 23.15
C ASP A 501 9.81 16.08 22.14
N ASP A 502 11.02 16.38 22.63
CA ASP A 502 12.19 16.60 21.77
C ASP A 502 12.52 15.39 20.87
N GLU A 503 12.15 14.20 21.30
CA GLU A 503 12.43 12.95 20.59
C GLU A 503 11.68 12.83 19.25
N VAL A 504 10.47 13.40 19.13
CA VAL A 504 9.62 13.23 17.95
C VAL A 504 10.23 13.84 16.69
N GLN A 505 11.11 14.84 16.83
CA GLN A 505 11.81 15.44 15.68
C GLN A 505 12.66 14.44 14.88
N TYR A 506 12.97 13.27 15.43
CA TYR A 506 13.76 12.22 14.77
C TYR A 506 12.89 11.19 14.03
N GLU A 507 11.57 11.30 14.11
CA GLU A 507 10.65 10.29 13.56
C GLU A 507 10.78 10.12 12.05
N TRP A 508 11.07 11.17 11.29
CA TRP A 508 11.27 11.09 9.84
C TRP A 508 12.33 10.05 9.44
N ALA A 509 13.36 9.85 10.29
CA ALA A 509 14.46 8.93 10.02
C ALA A 509 14.04 7.44 10.02
N ARG A 510 12.91 7.11 10.67
CA ARG A 510 12.40 5.73 10.74
C ARG A 510 11.43 5.37 9.61
N ILE A 511 11.07 6.30 8.72
CA ILE A 511 10.04 6.09 7.70
C ILE A 511 10.69 5.60 6.41
N PRO A 512 10.62 4.29 6.10
CA PRO A 512 11.28 3.73 4.91
C PRO A 512 10.66 4.23 3.62
N HIS A 513 9.39 4.64 3.65
CA HIS A 513 8.66 5.14 2.48
C HIS A 513 9.30 6.39 1.85
N PHE A 514 10.04 7.20 2.61
CA PHE A 514 10.72 8.38 2.08
C PHE A 514 11.84 8.05 1.09
N TYR A 515 12.33 6.81 1.10
CA TYR A 515 13.28 6.29 0.09
C TYR A 515 12.57 5.80 -1.19
N ARG A 516 11.25 5.96 -1.27
CA ARG A 516 10.42 5.77 -2.46
C ARG A 516 9.66 7.07 -2.74
N PRO A 517 10.25 8.01 -3.47
CA PRO A 517 9.76 9.38 -3.59
C PRO A 517 8.29 9.49 -4.03
N PHE A 518 7.55 10.33 -3.32
CA PHE A 518 6.14 10.68 -3.58
C PHE A 518 5.18 9.48 -3.64
N TYR A 519 5.42 8.51 -2.76
CA TYR A 519 4.53 7.36 -2.63
C TYR A 519 3.41 7.56 -1.60
N VAL A 520 3.72 8.19 -0.46
CA VAL A 520 2.86 8.18 0.74
C VAL A 520 1.52 8.91 0.57
N TYR A 521 1.43 9.91 -0.30
CA TYR A 521 0.17 10.64 -0.54
C TYR A 521 -0.93 9.71 -1.09
N LYS A 522 -0.57 8.62 -1.77
CA LYS A 522 -1.50 7.63 -2.34
C LYS A 522 -2.34 6.93 -1.28
N TYR A 523 -1.81 6.74 -0.09
CA TYR A 523 -2.58 6.22 1.04
C TYR A 523 -3.74 7.15 1.41
N ALA A 524 -3.47 8.44 1.51
CA ALA A 524 -4.50 9.42 1.87
C ALA A 524 -5.55 9.59 0.76
N THR A 525 -5.14 9.66 -0.52
CA THR A 525 -6.08 9.77 -1.64
C THR A 525 -6.94 8.52 -1.76
N SER A 526 -6.36 7.33 -1.67
CA SER A 526 -7.12 6.06 -1.73
C SER A 526 -8.12 5.95 -0.58
N TYR A 527 -7.72 6.32 0.64
CA TYR A 527 -8.62 6.31 1.79
C TYR A 527 -9.78 7.30 1.62
N CYS A 528 -9.49 8.52 1.17
CA CYS A 528 -10.54 9.52 0.90
C CYS A 528 -11.51 9.07 -0.20
N ALA A 529 -10.99 8.45 -1.27
CA ALA A 529 -11.82 7.87 -2.33
C ALA A 529 -12.73 6.76 -1.77
N ALA A 530 -12.18 5.86 -0.97
CA ALA A 530 -12.94 4.76 -0.37
C ALA A 530 -14.03 5.24 0.58
N VAL A 531 -13.77 6.27 1.39
CA VAL A 531 -14.79 6.89 2.25
C VAL A 531 -15.91 7.48 1.41
N ALA A 532 -15.59 8.26 0.37
CA ALA A 532 -16.57 8.87 -0.51
C ALA A 532 -17.45 7.82 -1.22
N LEU A 533 -16.84 6.74 -1.70
CA LEU A 533 -17.53 5.64 -2.36
C LEU A 533 -18.42 4.85 -1.39
N SER A 534 -17.91 4.50 -0.21
CA SER A 534 -18.71 3.76 0.78
C SER A 534 -19.89 4.58 1.29
N GLU A 535 -19.75 5.89 1.50
CA GLU A 535 -20.86 6.78 1.83
C GLU A 535 -21.91 6.83 0.71
N ALA A 536 -21.50 6.99 -0.56
CA ALA A 536 -22.40 7.00 -1.70
C ALA A 536 -23.20 5.69 -1.80
N ILE A 537 -22.54 4.54 -1.55
CA ILE A 537 -23.17 3.21 -1.54
C ILE A 537 -24.17 3.10 -0.39
N LEU A 538 -23.79 3.46 0.83
CA LEU A 538 -24.62 3.33 2.03
C LEU A 538 -25.82 4.30 2.02
N ASN A 539 -25.65 5.49 1.42
CA ASN A 539 -26.72 6.47 1.23
C ASN A 539 -27.64 6.13 0.04
N ASN A 540 -27.41 5.02 -0.65
CA ASN A 540 -28.15 4.60 -1.84
C ASN A 540 -28.19 5.68 -2.93
N GLU A 541 -27.07 6.40 -3.14
CA GLU A 541 -26.98 7.37 -4.24
C GLU A 541 -27.19 6.66 -5.58
N GLU A 542 -27.94 7.30 -6.48
CA GLU A 542 -28.32 6.69 -7.75
C GLU A 542 -27.10 6.22 -8.56
N GLY A 543 -27.07 4.93 -8.87
CA GLY A 543 -26.01 4.31 -9.66
C GLY A 543 -24.67 4.11 -8.94
N ALA A 544 -24.54 4.46 -7.64
CA ALA A 544 -23.27 4.38 -6.91
C ALA A 544 -22.67 2.96 -6.94
N VAL A 545 -23.45 1.94 -6.59
CA VAL A 545 -22.99 0.55 -6.61
C VAL A 545 -22.56 0.12 -8.01
N LYS A 546 -23.33 0.48 -9.03
CA LYS A 546 -23.02 0.15 -10.43
C LYS A 546 -21.69 0.75 -10.85
N ARG A 547 -21.51 2.05 -10.66
CA ARG A 547 -20.24 2.74 -11.01
C ARG A 547 -19.05 2.19 -10.24
N TYR A 548 -19.24 1.85 -8.97
CA TYR A 548 -18.17 1.23 -8.16
C TYR A 548 -17.77 -0.15 -8.70
N LEU A 549 -18.72 -1.02 -9.04
CA LEU A 549 -18.42 -2.33 -9.62
C LEU A 549 -17.81 -2.23 -11.03
N GLU A 550 -18.23 -1.24 -11.82
CA GLU A 550 -17.62 -0.92 -13.10
C GLU A 550 -16.16 -0.48 -12.90
N PHE A 551 -15.88 0.40 -11.93
CA PHE A 551 -14.52 0.79 -11.56
C PHE A 551 -13.65 -0.42 -11.20
N LEU A 552 -14.11 -1.33 -10.35
CA LEU A 552 -13.38 -2.56 -10.01
C LEU A 552 -13.13 -3.47 -11.23
N SER A 553 -13.89 -3.28 -12.29
CA SER A 553 -13.79 -4.04 -13.54
C SER A 553 -12.90 -3.37 -14.60
N MET A 554 -12.42 -2.14 -14.35
CA MET A 554 -11.62 -1.39 -15.34
C MET A 554 -10.16 -1.87 -15.39
N GLY A 555 -9.64 -2.43 -14.29
CA GLY A 555 -8.24 -2.82 -14.21
C GLY A 555 -7.32 -1.63 -14.48
N GLY A 556 -6.38 -1.76 -15.41
CA GLY A 556 -5.49 -0.69 -15.88
C GLY A 556 -5.81 -0.28 -17.31
N SER A 557 -7.10 -0.26 -17.69
CA SER A 557 -7.53 0.12 -19.05
C SER A 557 -7.68 1.63 -19.26
N ALA A 558 -7.55 2.42 -18.19
CA ALA A 558 -7.57 3.88 -18.18
C ALA A 558 -6.57 4.43 -17.15
N TYR A 559 -6.38 5.74 -17.11
CA TYR A 559 -5.61 6.37 -16.05
C TYR A 559 -6.37 6.37 -14.72
N PRO A 560 -5.70 6.22 -13.58
CA PRO A 560 -6.36 6.00 -12.28
C PRO A 560 -7.32 7.13 -11.87
N LEU A 561 -7.06 8.37 -12.25
CA LEU A 561 -7.97 9.48 -11.99
C LEU A 561 -9.26 9.40 -12.82
N ASP A 562 -9.17 8.90 -14.05
CA ASP A 562 -10.35 8.71 -14.91
C ASP A 562 -11.19 7.54 -14.40
N GLU A 563 -10.56 6.47 -13.92
CA GLU A 563 -11.24 5.34 -13.27
C GLU A 563 -12.00 5.78 -12.01
N LEU A 564 -11.36 6.57 -11.15
CA LEU A 564 -12.01 7.12 -9.95
C LEU A 564 -13.13 8.10 -10.30
N LYS A 565 -12.92 8.92 -11.32
CA LYS A 565 -13.95 9.84 -11.81
C LYS A 565 -15.16 9.10 -12.35
N HIS A 566 -14.96 7.99 -13.05
CA HIS A 566 -16.04 7.09 -13.47
C HIS A 566 -16.81 6.54 -12.26
N ALA A 567 -16.12 6.17 -11.19
CA ALA A 567 -16.73 5.72 -9.94
C ALA A 567 -17.52 6.84 -9.21
N GLY A 568 -17.29 8.10 -9.55
CA GLY A 568 -17.91 9.29 -8.94
C GLY A 568 -17.00 10.07 -8.00
N VAL A 569 -15.68 9.82 -8.05
CA VAL A 569 -14.68 10.49 -7.21
C VAL A 569 -13.74 11.31 -8.10
N ASP A 570 -13.87 12.62 -8.11
CA ASP A 570 -13.09 13.53 -8.97
C ASP A 570 -12.03 14.30 -8.17
N PHE A 571 -10.79 13.81 -8.17
CA PHE A 571 -9.64 14.47 -7.52
C PHE A 571 -9.14 15.73 -8.25
N SER A 572 -9.75 16.13 -9.37
CA SER A 572 -9.50 17.47 -9.92
C SER A 572 -10.07 18.58 -9.02
N THR A 573 -10.86 18.21 -8.02
CA THR A 573 -11.49 19.08 -7.02
C THR A 573 -11.11 18.65 -5.60
N PRO A 574 -11.25 19.52 -4.58
CA PRO A 574 -11.02 19.14 -3.19
C PRO A 574 -12.16 18.31 -2.57
N GLU A 575 -13.23 18.04 -3.32
CA GLU A 575 -14.45 17.42 -2.80
C GLU A 575 -14.21 16.06 -2.16
N PRO A 576 -13.49 15.09 -2.78
CA PRO A 576 -13.32 13.76 -2.18
C PRO A 576 -12.63 13.81 -0.81
N VAL A 577 -11.61 14.67 -0.67
CA VAL A 577 -10.88 14.85 0.58
C VAL A 577 -11.77 15.56 1.61
N SER A 578 -12.50 16.61 1.20
CA SER A 578 -13.42 17.33 2.07
C SER A 578 -14.55 16.42 2.58
N ARG A 579 -15.10 15.58 1.73
CA ARG A 579 -16.14 14.60 2.09
C ARG A 579 -15.62 13.63 3.15
N ALA A 580 -14.46 13.04 2.93
CA ALA A 580 -13.84 12.13 3.89
C ALA A 580 -13.57 12.81 5.24
N LEU A 581 -13.05 14.03 5.25
CA LEU A 581 -12.77 14.75 6.50
C LEU A 581 -14.04 15.28 7.20
N THR A 582 -15.12 15.51 6.46
CA THR A 582 -16.45 15.75 7.03
C THR A 582 -16.96 14.51 7.76
N LYS A 583 -16.74 13.30 7.20
CA LYS A 583 -17.05 12.05 7.90
C LYS A 583 -16.25 11.91 9.19
N PHE A 584 -14.98 12.28 9.18
CA PHE A 584 -14.15 12.30 10.41
C PHE A 584 -14.77 13.21 11.50
N SER A 585 -15.24 14.40 11.11
CA SER A 585 -15.94 15.31 12.03
C SER A 585 -17.22 14.69 12.60
N GLN A 586 -18.03 14.02 11.79
CA GLN A 586 -19.25 13.31 12.23
C GLN A 586 -18.93 12.18 13.21
N ILE A 587 -17.83 11.44 12.99
CA ILE A 587 -17.39 10.39 13.91
C ILE A 587 -17.00 11.00 15.27
N LEU A 588 -16.38 12.18 15.29
CA LEU A 588 -16.08 12.91 16.53
C LEU A 588 -17.35 13.34 17.26
N ASP A 589 -18.38 13.77 16.55
CA ASP A 589 -19.70 14.06 17.15
C ASP A 589 -20.29 12.80 17.81
N ASP A 590 -20.24 11.66 17.12
CA ASP A 590 -20.71 10.37 17.64
C ASP A 590 -19.94 9.93 18.88
N VAL A 591 -18.62 10.18 18.95
CA VAL A 591 -17.78 9.93 20.14
C VAL A 591 -18.26 10.77 21.31
N GLU A 592 -18.44 12.09 21.11
CA GLU A 592 -18.90 13.00 22.17
C GLU A 592 -20.31 12.62 22.68
N GLU A 593 -21.21 12.21 21.78
CA GLU A 593 -22.55 11.73 22.17
C GLU A 593 -22.50 10.40 22.92
N THR A 594 -21.60 9.50 22.51
CA THR A 594 -21.46 8.19 23.16
C THR A 594 -20.85 8.34 24.56
N LEU A 595 -19.90 9.26 24.74
CA LEU A 595 -19.32 9.58 26.05
C LEU A 595 -20.36 10.09 27.07
N LYS A 596 -21.37 10.84 26.62
CA LYS A 596 -22.47 11.31 27.51
C LYS A 596 -23.35 10.16 28.05
N LYS A 597 -23.25 8.95 27.47
CA LYS A 597 -24.03 7.78 27.85
C LYS A 597 -23.25 6.81 28.75
N LEU A 598 -21.96 7.07 28.98
CA LEU A 598 -21.07 6.34 29.89
C LEU A 598 -21.08 6.98 31.29
#